data_3a9108782e09df1dc019d4429e82c2e7
#
_entry.id   3a9108782e09df1dc019d4429e82c2e7
#
_cell.length_a   1.000
_cell.length_b   1.000
_cell.length_c   1.000
_cell.angle_alpha   90.00
_cell.angle_beta   90.00
_cell.angle_gamma   90.00
#
_symmetry.space_group_name_H-M   'P 1'
#
loop_
_entity.id
_entity.type
_entity.pdbx_description
1 polymer ?
#
loop_
_entity_poly.entity_id
_entity_poly.type
_entity_poly.pdbx_seq_one_letter_code
_entity_poly.pdbx_strand_id
1 'polypeptide(L)'
;ALKAVEKDAFARYPIDGIVLLGDIINYGMRPNETIEEIRKWDLPLYVNLFGNHEKAIMDGDTSRFSTERGRRLLEYTKNKLDQNALAFIQERMSRSGMAETEFSGKKFLFVHGSLHDPYWGKMEQEIAQNADYARYDFVLCGHSHVPHLTEHFYSVQNPDYRNKKRVVFINPGSVGQPRNHNPRAQYAYFDTDTEAIHFNSAAY
;
A
#
# COMPACT_ATOMS: atom_id res chain seq x y z
N ALA A 1 -3.18 -15.61 -5.62
CA ALA A 1 -3.31 -14.67 -4.49
C ALA A 1 -4.35 -13.59 -4.80
N LEU A 2 -4.14 -12.72 -5.81
CA LEU A 2 -5.02 -11.56 -6.08
C LEU A 2 -6.49 -11.96 -6.30
N LYS A 3 -6.78 -12.94 -7.16
CA LYS A 3 -8.15 -13.46 -7.37
C LYS A 3 -8.81 -14.02 -6.12
N ALA A 4 -8.03 -14.58 -5.20
CA ALA A 4 -8.58 -15.06 -3.94
C ALA A 4 -8.99 -13.91 -3.02
N VAL A 5 -8.19 -12.83 -2.98
CA VAL A 5 -8.53 -11.60 -2.26
C VAL A 5 -9.79 -10.97 -2.85
N GLU A 6 -9.84 -10.79 -4.17
CA GLU A 6 -11.01 -10.25 -4.87
C GLU A 6 -12.29 -11.02 -4.52
N LYS A 7 -12.26 -12.35 -4.68
CA LYS A 7 -13.41 -13.19 -4.36
C LYS A 7 -13.83 -13.09 -2.90
N ASP A 8 -12.87 -13.10 -1.97
CA ASP A 8 -13.15 -13.04 -0.52
C ASP A 8 -13.69 -11.66 -0.13
N ALA A 9 -13.08 -10.59 -0.62
CA ALA A 9 -13.45 -9.21 -0.30
C ALA A 9 -14.86 -8.87 -0.81
N PHE A 10 -15.15 -9.15 -2.08
CA PHE A 10 -16.47 -8.86 -2.67
C PHE A 10 -17.60 -9.72 -2.11
N ALA A 11 -17.28 -10.91 -1.57
CA ALA A 11 -18.27 -11.73 -0.89
C ALA A 11 -18.60 -11.24 0.52
N ARG A 12 -17.68 -10.50 1.16
CA ARG A 12 -17.81 -10.10 2.57
C ARG A 12 -18.29 -8.68 2.77
N TYR A 13 -17.92 -7.77 1.87
CA TYR A 13 -18.04 -6.33 2.10
C TYR A 13 -18.70 -5.62 0.93
N PRO A 14 -19.49 -4.57 1.20
CA PRO A 14 -19.83 -3.57 0.19
C PRO A 14 -18.57 -2.74 -0.09
N ILE A 15 -18.06 -2.79 -1.33
CA ILE A 15 -16.82 -2.12 -1.70
C ILE A 15 -17.13 -1.01 -2.69
N ASP A 16 -16.79 0.24 -2.34
CA ASP A 16 -17.00 1.41 -3.19
C ASP A 16 -15.75 1.78 -3.99
N GLY A 17 -14.59 1.27 -3.60
CA GLY A 17 -13.33 1.55 -4.27
C GLY A 17 -12.14 0.81 -3.70
N ILE A 18 -11.01 0.97 -4.35
CA ILE A 18 -9.81 0.20 -4.09
C ILE A 18 -8.62 1.13 -3.89
N VAL A 19 -7.76 0.76 -2.96
CA VAL A 19 -6.47 1.40 -2.68
C VAL A 19 -5.36 0.38 -2.91
N LEU A 20 -4.41 0.71 -3.77
CA LEU A 20 -3.18 -0.05 -4.00
C LEU A 20 -1.99 0.78 -3.49
N LEU A 21 -1.29 0.23 -2.50
CA LEU A 21 -0.19 0.91 -1.81
C LEU A 21 1.18 0.63 -2.45
N GLY A 22 1.21 0.25 -3.72
CA GLY A 22 2.43 -0.04 -4.48
C GLY A 22 2.89 -1.49 -4.39
N ASP A 23 4.00 -1.79 -5.08
CA ASP A 23 4.59 -3.12 -5.19
C ASP A 23 3.60 -4.17 -5.74
N ILE A 24 2.80 -3.77 -6.75
CA ILE A 24 1.86 -4.70 -7.41
C ILE A 24 2.56 -5.69 -8.34
N ILE A 25 3.82 -5.45 -8.64
CA ILE A 25 4.69 -6.30 -9.46
C ILE A 25 5.92 -6.75 -8.66
N ASN A 26 6.68 -7.66 -9.25
CA ASN A 26 7.87 -8.31 -8.70
C ASN A 26 7.54 -9.41 -7.66
N TYR A 27 8.55 -10.17 -7.29
CA TYR A 27 8.51 -11.43 -6.53
C TYR A 27 7.58 -12.50 -7.12
N GLY A 28 6.40 -12.13 -7.60
CA GLY A 28 5.50 -13.00 -8.36
C GLY A 28 5.98 -13.20 -9.80
N MET A 29 5.70 -14.38 -10.36
CA MET A 29 6.18 -14.77 -11.71
C MET A 29 5.28 -14.26 -12.84
N ARG A 30 4.16 -13.61 -12.53
CA ARG A 30 3.10 -13.23 -13.47
C ARG A 30 2.72 -11.75 -13.35
N PRO A 31 3.64 -10.81 -13.67
CA PRO A 31 3.36 -9.38 -13.48
C PRO A 31 2.26 -8.87 -14.42
N ASN A 32 2.23 -9.31 -15.68
CA ASN A 32 1.24 -8.86 -16.66
C ASN A 32 -0.16 -9.32 -16.27
N GLU A 33 -0.33 -10.60 -15.89
CA GLU A 33 -1.62 -11.15 -15.47
C GLU A 33 -2.12 -10.49 -14.18
N THR A 34 -1.22 -10.04 -13.30
CA THR A 34 -1.61 -9.27 -12.11
C THR A 34 -2.21 -7.93 -12.50
N ILE A 35 -1.57 -7.21 -13.42
CA ILE A 35 -2.06 -5.93 -13.92
C ILE A 35 -3.34 -6.10 -14.73
N GLU A 36 -3.44 -7.12 -15.57
CA GLU A 36 -4.67 -7.45 -16.30
C GLU A 36 -5.84 -7.72 -15.37
N GLU A 37 -5.61 -8.39 -14.25
CA GLU A 37 -6.66 -8.66 -13.26
C GLU A 37 -7.12 -7.37 -12.59
N ILE A 38 -6.20 -6.49 -12.18
CA ILE A 38 -6.53 -5.18 -11.61
C ILE A 38 -7.34 -4.33 -12.62
N ARG A 39 -7.01 -4.39 -13.89
CA ARG A 39 -7.72 -3.63 -14.96
C ARG A 39 -9.15 -4.09 -15.20
N LYS A 40 -9.51 -5.30 -14.79
CA LYS A 40 -10.88 -5.85 -14.94
C LYS A 40 -11.81 -5.39 -13.84
N TRP A 41 -11.28 -4.84 -12.74
CA TRP A 41 -12.14 -4.39 -11.65
C TRP A 41 -13.00 -3.21 -12.08
N ASP A 42 -14.30 -3.39 -11.95
CA ASP A 42 -15.32 -2.34 -12.24
C ASP A 42 -15.56 -1.48 -10.99
N LEU A 43 -14.47 -1.04 -10.38
CA LEU A 43 -14.46 -0.18 -9.20
C LEU A 43 -13.39 0.89 -9.35
N PRO A 44 -13.61 2.08 -8.80
CA PRO A 44 -12.61 3.14 -8.83
C PRO A 44 -11.36 2.74 -8.04
N LEU A 45 -10.19 2.93 -8.64
CA LEU A 45 -8.93 2.93 -7.94
C LEU A 45 -8.72 4.34 -7.34
N TYR A 46 -9.14 4.53 -6.10
CA TYR A 46 -9.01 5.81 -5.41
C TYR A 46 -7.55 6.21 -5.23
N VAL A 47 -6.71 5.23 -4.95
CA VAL A 47 -5.26 5.42 -4.83
C VAL A 47 -4.56 4.24 -5.49
N ASN A 48 -3.56 4.54 -6.30
CA ASN A 48 -2.72 3.54 -6.96
C ASN A 48 -1.28 4.06 -6.99
N LEU A 49 -0.47 3.67 -6.00
CA LEU A 49 0.88 4.19 -5.80
C LEU A 49 1.95 3.34 -6.48
N PHE A 50 3.04 3.99 -6.87
CA PHE A 50 4.31 3.27 -7.01
C PHE A 50 4.77 2.78 -5.65
N GLY A 51 5.26 1.54 -5.60
CA GLY A 51 6.19 1.11 -4.58
C GLY A 51 7.63 1.21 -5.04
N ASN A 52 8.55 0.73 -4.22
CA ASN A 52 9.97 0.74 -4.56
C ASN A 52 10.29 -0.19 -5.74
N HIS A 53 9.47 -1.19 -6.01
CA HIS A 53 9.66 -2.11 -7.14
C HIS A 53 9.28 -1.46 -8.47
N GLU A 54 8.13 -0.81 -8.58
CA GLU A 54 7.76 -0.03 -9.77
C GLU A 54 8.80 1.05 -10.03
N LYS A 55 9.19 1.79 -8.97
CA LYS A 55 10.21 2.85 -9.10
C LYS A 55 11.52 2.31 -9.65
N ALA A 56 12.04 1.23 -9.10
CA ALA A 56 13.31 0.64 -9.53
C ALA A 56 13.27 0.15 -10.98
N ILE A 57 12.16 -0.45 -11.41
CA ILE A 57 12.01 -0.91 -12.81
C ILE A 57 11.94 0.29 -13.75
N MET A 58 11.16 1.31 -13.41
CA MET A 58 10.95 2.46 -14.29
C MET A 58 12.16 3.39 -14.36
N ASP A 59 12.92 3.53 -13.28
CA ASP A 59 14.14 4.35 -13.23
C ASP A 59 15.39 3.57 -13.66
N GLY A 60 15.32 2.24 -13.71
CA GLY A 60 16.46 1.37 -13.99
C GLY A 60 17.46 1.31 -12.85
N ASP A 61 17.10 1.77 -11.66
CA ASP A 61 17.98 1.81 -10.48
C ASP A 61 17.65 0.71 -9.48
N THR A 62 18.58 -0.24 -9.36
CA THR A 62 18.49 -1.38 -8.42
C THR A 62 19.43 -1.25 -7.22
N SER A 63 20.11 -0.12 -7.06
CA SER A 63 21.20 0.08 -6.09
C SER A 63 20.74 -0.15 -4.64
N ARG A 64 19.51 0.19 -4.32
CA ARG A 64 18.92 0.01 -2.97
C ARG A 64 18.47 -1.42 -2.65
N PHE A 65 18.48 -2.35 -3.63
CA PHE A 65 18.19 -3.76 -3.37
C PHE A 65 19.43 -4.48 -2.82
N SER A 66 19.39 -4.81 -1.52
CA SER A 66 20.54 -5.37 -0.81
C SER A 66 20.89 -6.80 -1.21
N THR A 67 19.93 -7.58 -1.73
CA THR A 67 20.14 -8.99 -2.06
C THR A 67 20.26 -9.22 -3.57
N GLU A 68 21.17 -10.13 -3.97
CA GLU A 68 21.29 -10.55 -5.36
C GLU A 68 19.99 -11.16 -5.89
N ARG A 69 19.30 -11.97 -5.04
CA ARG A 69 18.00 -12.53 -5.39
C ARG A 69 16.97 -11.43 -5.72
N GLY A 70 16.93 -10.37 -4.92
CA GLY A 70 16.02 -9.23 -5.17
C GLY A 70 16.29 -8.57 -6.52
N ARG A 71 17.56 -8.33 -6.84
CA ARG A 71 17.97 -7.74 -8.12
C ARG A 71 17.64 -8.64 -9.33
N ARG A 72 17.89 -9.95 -9.22
CA ARG A 72 17.53 -10.92 -10.28
C ARG A 72 16.04 -11.01 -10.53
N LEU A 73 15.23 -10.98 -9.48
CA LEU A 73 13.77 -10.99 -9.61
C LEU A 73 13.24 -9.71 -10.24
N LEU A 74 13.86 -8.57 -9.93
CA LEU A 74 13.54 -7.30 -10.56
C LEU A 74 13.83 -7.32 -12.05
N GLU A 75 15.01 -7.81 -12.44
CA GLU A 75 15.42 -7.97 -13.84
C GLU A 75 14.46 -8.93 -14.58
N TYR A 76 14.13 -10.06 -13.97
CA TYR A 76 13.13 -10.98 -14.51
C TYR A 76 11.79 -10.27 -14.77
N THR A 77 11.29 -9.53 -13.77
CA THR A 77 10.03 -8.81 -13.88
C THR A 77 10.09 -7.78 -14.99
N LYS A 78 11.16 -6.97 -15.04
CA LYS A 78 11.38 -5.97 -16.09
C LYS A 78 11.32 -6.58 -17.49
N ASN A 79 11.96 -7.74 -17.69
CA ASN A 79 12.00 -8.43 -18.99
C ASN A 79 10.67 -9.12 -19.35
N LYS A 80 9.79 -9.33 -18.37
CA LYS A 80 8.46 -9.94 -18.57
C LYS A 80 7.36 -8.92 -18.85
N LEU A 81 7.50 -7.69 -18.37
CA LEU A 81 6.50 -6.67 -18.56
C LEU A 81 6.28 -6.38 -20.05
N ASP A 82 5.05 -6.54 -20.50
CA ASP A 82 4.64 -6.16 -21.85
C ASP A 82 4.28 -4.66 -21.92
N GLN A 83 4.02 -4.17 -23.13
CA GLN A 83 3.72 -2.77 -23.36
C GLN A 83 2.44 -2.31 -22.64
N ASN A 84 1.42 -3.17 -22.53
CA ASN A 84 0.17 -2.83 -21.86
C ASN A 84 0.37 -2.67 -20.35
N ALA A 85 1.18 -3.56 -19.76
CA ALA A 85 1.51 -3.47 -18.35
C ALA A 85 2.39 -2.24 -18.05
N LEU A 86 3.37 -1.95 -18.91
CA LEU A 86 4.20 -0.74 -18.79
C LEU A 86 3.36 0.53 -18.91
N ALA A 87 2.42 0.59 -19.85
CA ALA A 87 1.50 1.71 -20.01
C ALA A 87 0.63 1.90 -18.76
N PHE A 88 0.08 0.82 -18.20
CA PHE A 88 -0.69 0.88 -16.96
C PHE A 88 0.13 1.47 -15.81
N ILE A 89 1.36 0.99 -15.61
CA ILE A 89 2.26 1.48 -14.55
C ILE A 89 2.53 2.97 -14.75
N GLN A 90 2.85 3.40 -15.98
CA GLN A 90 3.21 4.78 -16.27
C GLN A 90 2.06 5.76 -16.17
N GLU A 91 0.85 5.35 -16.57
CA GLU A 91 -0.29 6.25 -16.75
C GLU A 91 -1.29 6.20 -15.59
N ARG A 92 -1.35 5.07 -14.87
CA ARG A 92 -2.39 4.81 -13.87
C ARG A 92 -1.86 4.73 -12.44
N MET A 93 -0.55 4.75 -12.24
CA MET A 93 0.07 4.72 -10.91
C MET A 93 0.78 6.03 -10.59
N SER A 94 0.62 6.52 -9.36
CA SER A 94 1.28 7.74 -8.89
C SER A 94 2.76 7.51 -8.60
N ARG A 95 3.62 8.19 -9.34
CA ARG A 95 5.08 8.13 -9.16
C ARG A 95 5.61 8.84 -7.92
N SER A 96 4.77 9.53 -7.16
CA SER A 96 5.21 10.16 -5.90
C SER A 96 5.42 9.13 -4.79
N GLY A 97 4.85 7.92 -4.91
CA GLY A 97 4.83 6.91 -3.86
C GLY A 97 3.93 7.27 -2.68
N MET A 98 3.18 8.37 -2.81
CA MET A 98 2.23 8.85 -1.81
C MET A 98 1.06 9.59 -2.44
N ALA A 99 -0.05 9.68 -1.70
CA ALA A 99 -1.23 10.46 -2.04
C ALA A 99 -1.94 10.92 -0.77
N GLU A 100 -2.58 12.07 -0.83
CA GLU A 100 -3.41 12.62 0.24
C GLU A 100 -4.83 12.77 -0.28
N THR A 101 -5.81 12.47 0.56
CA THR A 101 -7.22 12.70 0.24
C THR A 101 -8.04 12.85 1.52
N GLU A 102 -9.31 13.15 1.35
CA GLU A 102 -10.28 13.25 2.44
C GLU A 102 -11.48 12.36 2.16
N PHE A 103 -11.86 11.53 3.12
CA PHE A 103 -13.07 10.72 3.12
C PHE A 103 -13.85 10.99 4.40
N SER A 104 -15.15 11.20 4.28
CA SER A 104 -16.06 11.42 5.44
C SER A 104 -15.53 12.46 6.43
N GLY A 105 -14.90 13.56 5.93
CA GLY A 105 -14.33 14.63 6.76
C GLY A 105 -13.04 14.27 7.50
N LYS A 106 -12.41 13.14 7.18
CA LYS A 106 -11.12 12.67 7.73
C LYS A 106 -10.02 12.78 6.70
N LYS A 107 -8.83 13.17 7.15
CA LYS A 107 -7.64 13.33 6.30
C LYS A 107 -6.83 12.04 6.28
N PHE A 108 -6.60 11.55 5.08
CA PHE A 108 -5.85 10.32 4.83
C PHE A 108 -4.52 10.64 4.15
N LEU A 109 -3.47 9.99 4.62
CA LEU A 109 -2.23 9.82 3.88
C LEU A 109 -2.14 8.35 3.44
N PHE A 110 -1.90 8.13 2.15
CA PHE A 110 -1.50 6.86 1.59
C PHE A 110 -0.04 6.98 1.16
N VAL A 111 0.80 6.08 1.62
CA VAL A 111 2.23 6.12 1.29
C VAL A 111 2.76 4.68 1.19
N HIS A 112 3.63 4.41 0.21
CA HIS A 112 4.18 3.06 0.14
C HIS A 112 5.12 2.77 1.32
N GLY A 113 6.09 3.62 1.60
CA GLY A 113 7.03 3.52 2.70
C GLY A 113 6.65 4.39 3.92
N SER A 114 7.27 5.56 4.04
CA SER A 114 7.01 6.55 5.09
C SER A 114 6.96 7.97 4.54
N LEU A 115 6.57 8.94 5.33
CA LEU A 115 6.48 10.34 4.90
C LEU A 115 7.84 10.92 4.50
N HIS A 116 8.91 10.54 5.21
CA HIS A 116 10.27 11.00 4.93
C HIS A 116 10.91 10.30 3.71
N ASP A 117 10.68 8.99 3.56
CA ASP A 117 11.12 8.22 2.39
C ASP A 117 9.93 7.41 1.84
N PRO A 118 9.18 7.95 0.86
CA PRO A 118 7.95 7.34 0.36
C PRO A 118 8.09 5.94 -0.22
N TYR A 119 9.30 5.50 -0.53
CA TYR A 119 9.56 4.22 -1.17
C TYR A 119 10.24 3.17 -0.28
N TRP A 120 11.16 3.60 0.58
CA TRP A 120 12.00 2.69 1.35
C TRP A 120 11.90 2.91 2.86
N GLY A 121 11.15 3.94 3.26
CA GLY A 121 10.97 4.28 4.66
C GLY A 121 10.25 3.16 5.42
N LYS A 122 10.66 2.96 6.65
CA LYS A 122 10.00 2.03 7.57
C LYS A 122 9.10 2.82 8.49
N MET A 123 7.80 2.69 8.30
CA MET A 123 6.79 3.45 9.05
C MET A 123 7.01 3.32 10.56
N GLU A 124 7.28 2.14 11.06
CA GLU A 124 7.43 1.87 12.49
C GLU A 124 8.58 2.66 13.14
N GLN A 125 9.60 3.03 12.36
CA GLN A 125 10.74 3.81 12.84
C GLN A 125 10.45 5.32 12.83
N GLU A 126 9.46 5.77 12.10
CA GLU A 126 9.19 7.19 11.89
C GLU A 126 7.99 7.71 12.70
N ILE A 127 7.02 6.86 13.04
CA ILE A 127 5.78 7.28 13.73
C ILE A 127 6.04 8.19 14.92
N ALA A 128 6.91 7.80 15.84
CA ALA A 128 7.15 8.56 17.07
C ALA A 128 8.07 9.79 16.86
N GLN A 129 8.76 9.87 15.73
CA GLN A 129 9.81 10.86 15.49
C GLN A 129 9.37 12.01 14.58
N ASN A 130 8.30 11.80 13.79
CA ASN A 130 7.86 12.75 12.78
C ASN A 130 6.47 13.30 13.13
N ALA A 131 6.45 14.53 13.69
CA ALA A 131 5.21 15.20 14.08
C ALA A 131 4.35 15.65 12.88
N ASP A 132 4.87 15.64 11.66
CA ASP A 132 4.11 16.00 10.46
C ASP A 132 2.93 15.06 10.19
N TYR A 133 2.97 13.84 10.73
CA TYR A 133 1.82 12.94 10.69
C TYR A 133 0.59 13.47 11.43
N ALA A 134 0.74 14.40 12.37
CA ALA A 134 -0.39 15.00 13.10
C ALA A 134 -1.39 15.74 12.19
N ARG A 135 -1.05 16.00 10.92
CA ARG A 135 -1.95 16.58 9.91
C ARG A 135 -3.06 15.62 9.47
N TYR A 136 -2.88 14.30 9.68
CA TYR A 136 -3.76 13.25 9.22
C TYR A 136 -4.55 12.63 10.36
N ASP A 137 -5.65 11.97 10.01
CA ASP A 137 -6.41 11.09 10.90
C ASP A 137 -5.99 9.64 10.70
N PHE A 138 -5.75 9.27 9.45
CA PHE A 138 -5.34 7.91 9.05
C PHE A 138 -4.13 7.95 8.11
N VAL A 139 -3.21 7.03 8.32
CA VAL A 139 -2.04 6.81 7.47
C VAL A 139 -2.02 5.34 7.06
N LEU A 140 -2.17 5.07 5.76
CA LEU A 140 -2.09 3.72 5.21
C LEU A 140 -0.74 3.53 4.52
N CYS A 141 0.00 2.50 4.92
CA CYS A 141 1.33 2.21 4.37
C CYS A 141 1.46 0.76 3.89
N GLY A 142 2.44 0.51 3.03
CA GLY A 142 2.80 -0.80 2.50
C GLY A 142 4.20 -1.26 2.91
N HIS A 143 5.03 -1.63 1.94
CA HIS A 143 6.47 -1.89 1.99
C HIS A 143 6.94 -3.00 2.95
N SER A 144 6.51 -2.99 4.21
CA SER A 144 6.97 -3.96 5.22
C SER A 144 6.40 -5.36 4.99
N HIS A 145 5.24 -5.50 4.33
CA HIS A 145 4.46 -6.73 4.12
C HIS A 145 3.99 -7.39 5.43
N VAL A 146 3.93 -6.63 6.51
CA VAL A 146 3.47 -7.10 7.82
C VAL A 146 2.23 -6.33 8.21
N PRO A 147 1.07 -6.99 8.36
CA PRO A 147 -0.16 -6.30 8.72
C PRO A 147 -0.06 -5.79 10.15
N HIS A 148 -0.38 -4.52 10.35
CA HIS A 148 -0.46 -3.92 11.67
C HIS A 148 -1.39 -2.71 11.70
N LEU A 149 -1.87 -2.41 12.90
CA LEU A 149 -2.54 -1.17 13.25
C LEU A 149 -1.85 -0.59 14.48
N THR A 150 -1.48 0.68 14.40
CA THR A 150 -0.86 1.41 15.53
C THR A 150 -1.54 2.75 15.67
N GLU A 151 -1.91 3.11 16.89
CA GLU A 151 -2.35 4.46 17.22
C GLU A 151 -1.21 5.25 17.86
N HIS A 152 -1.04 6.48 17.41
CA HIS A 152 -0.10 7.40 18.02
C HIS A 152 -0.77 8.73 18.33
N PHE A 153 -0.39 9.34 19.46
CA PHE A 153 -0.94 10.61 19.92
C PHE A 153 0.14 11.67 19.87
N TYR A 154 0.05 12.54 18.87
CA TYR A 154 0.97 13.66 18.73
C TYR A 154 0.57 14.83 19.63
N SER A 155 1.56 15.50 20.23
CA SER A 155 1.32 16.76 20.92
C SER A 155 1.02 17.86 19.90
N VAL A 156 -0.11 18.54 20.07
CA VAL A 156 -0.57 19.63 19.20
C VAL A 156 -1.08 20.79 20.05
N GLN A 157 -1.01 22.01 19.53
CA GLN A 157 -1.59 23.18 20.20
C GLN A 157 -3.06 23.35 19.77
N ASN A 158 -3.91 22.40 20.19
CA ASN A 158 -5.34 22.45 19.93
C ASN A 158 -6.13 21.92 21.15
N PRO A 159 -6.82 22.82 21.90
CA PRO A 159 -7.63 22.44 23.08
C PRO A 159 -8.75 21.46 22.78
N ASP A 160 -9.36 21.49 21.57
CA ASP A 160 -10.44 20.58 21.17
C ASP A 160 -9.98 19.11 21.18
N TYR A 161 -8.69 18.88 20.94
CA TYR A 161 -8.03 17.56 21.05
C TYR A 161 -7.34 17.35 22.41
N ARG A 162 -7.62 18.18 23.41
CA ARG A 162 -6.86 18.18 24.68
C ARG A 162 -5.34 18.21 24.45
N ASN A 163 -4.93 18.96 23.42
CA ASN A 163 -3.54 19.10 22.94
C ASN A 163 -2.89 17.76 22.48
N LYS A 164 -3.70 16.75 22.11
CA LYS A 164 -3.23 15.46 21.62
C LYS A 164 -4.03 15.02 20.40
N LYS A 165 -3.40 15.00 19.24
CA LYS A 165 -3.99 14.48 18.00
C LYS A 165 -3.71 13.00 17.85
N ARG A 166 -4.77 12.18 17.84
CA ARG A 166 -4.70 10.76 17.49
C ARG A 166 -4.52 10.60 15.99
N VAL A 167 -3.59 9.75 15.59
CA VAL A 167 -3.41 9.30 14.21
C VAL A 167 -3.34 7.77 14.21
N VAL A 168 -4.06 7.15 13.28
CA VAL A 168 -4.10 5.69 13.12
C VAL A 168 -3.25 5.29 11.93
N PHE A 169 -2.27 4.43 12.15
CA PHE A 169 -1.39 3.88 11.14
C PHE A 169 -1.80 2.45 10.81
N ILE A 170 -1.95 2.14 9.53
CA ILE A 170 -2.48 0.87 9.05
C ILE A 170 -1.57 0.33 7.96
N ASN A 171 -1.13 -0.92 8.10
CA ASN A 171 -0.54 -1.68 7.00
C ASN A 171 -1.39 -2.92 6.76
N PRO A 172 -1.95 -3.13 5.56
CA PRO A 172 -2.84 -4.27 5.28
C PRO A 172 -2.10 -5.61 5.18
N GLY A 173 -0.77 -5.61 5.21
CA GLY A 173 0.04 -6.77 4.90
C GLY A 173 0.36 -6.89 3.42
N SER A 174 0.42 -8.10 2.89
CA SER A 174 0.76 -8.36 1.50
C SER A 174 -0.12 -9.43 0.87
N VAL A 175 -0.59 -9.16 -0.34
CA VAL A 175 -1.33 -10.12 -1.15
C VAL A 175 -0.44 -11.26 -1.63
N GLY A 176 0.76 -10.94 -2.13
CA GLY A 176 1.64 -11.90 -2.80
C GLY A 176 2.81 -12.40 -1.97
N GLN A 177 3.27 -11.64 -0.98
CA GLN A 177 4.46 -11.99 -0.18
C GLN A 177 4.32 -11.57 1.29
N PRO A 178 3.41 -12.18 2.05
CA PRO A 178 3.31 -11.94 3.49
C PRO A 178 4.63 -12.25 4.22
N ARG A 179 4.98 -11.41 5.22
CA ARG A 179 6.23 -11.57 6.00
C ARG A 179 5.98 -11.80 7.50
N ASN A 180 4.77 -12.18 7.87
CA ASN A 180 4.36 -12.48 9.25
C ASN A 180 4.13 -13.99 9.49
N HIS A 181 4.79 -14.86 8.72
CA HIS A 181 4.65 -16.31 8.79
C HIS A 181 3.24 -16.86 8.45
N ASN A 182 2.35 -16.02 7.93
CA ASN A 182 1.05 -16.43 7.41
C ASN A 182 1.12 -16.46 5.86
N PRO A 183 1.03 -17.63 5.19
CA PRO A 183 1.17 -17.72 3.74
C PRO A 183 -0.07 -17.26 2.96
N ARG A 184 -1.15 -16.88 3.66
CA ARG A 184 -2.40 -16.45 3.02
C ARG A 184 -2.27 -15.03 2.49
N ALA A 185 -2.94 -14.73 1.38
CA ALA A 185 -3.01 -13.39 0.81
C ALA A 185 -3.74 -12.43 1.77
N GLN A 186 -3.10 -11.31 2.12
CA GLN A 186 -3.59 -10.39 3.13
C GLN A 186 -4.13 -9.10 2.52
N TYR A 187 -5.21 -8.57 3.09
CA TYR A 187 -5.81 -7.30 2.75
C TYR A 187 -6.54 -6.71 3.95
N ALA A 188 -6.86 -5.42 3.89
CA ALA A 188 -7.74 -4.77 4.86
C ALA A 188 -8.96 -4.19 4.15
N TYR A 189 -10.12 -4.27 4.81
CA TYR A 189 -11.31 -3.50 4.48
C TYR A 189 -11.43 -2.36 5.49
N PHE A 190 -11.70 -1.16 5.00
CA PHE A 190 -11.86 0.03 5.81
C PHE A 190 -13.19 0.71 5.46
N ASP A 191 -14.07 0.79 6.43
CA ASP A 191 -15.29 1.58 6.36
C ASP A 191 -14.99 3.00 6.89
N THR A 192 -14.99 3.98 5.99
CA THR A 192 -14.61 5.35 6.32
C THR A 192 -15.66 6.11 7.11
N ASP A 193 -16.91 5.67 7.09
CA ASP A 193 -18.01 6.30 7.83
C ASP A 193 -18.01 5.88 9.30
N THR A 194 -17.74 4.60 9.56
CA THR A 194 -17.71 4.03 10.92
C THR A 194 -16.29 3.96 11.51
N GLU A 195 -15.26 4.22 10.73
CA GLU A 195 -13.83 4.02 11.04
C GLU A 195 -13.50 2.54 11.37
N ALA A 196 -14.34 1.59 10.96
CA ALA A 196 -14.09 0.17 11.19
C ALA A 196 -13.04 -0.39 10.22
N ILE A 197 -12.05 -1.07 10.77
CA ILE A 197 -10.95 -1.66 10.00
C ILE A 197 -10.94 -3.17 10.24
N HIS A 198 -11.02 -3.95 9.17
CA HIS A 198 -11.00 -5.40 9.20
C HIS A 198 -9.79 -5.94 8.45
N PHE A 199 -8.88 -6.58 9.18
CA PHE A 199 -7.76 -7.32 8.58
C PHE A 199 -8.21 -8.72 8.17
N ASN A 200 -7.95 -9.09 6.94
CA ASN A 200 -8.39 -10.34 6.36
C ASN A 200 -7.24 -11.10 5.71
N SER A 201 -7.45 -12.40 5.52
CA SER A 201 -6.54 -13.24 4.76
C SER A 201 -7.27 -14.33 3.98
N ALA A 202 -7.01 -14.43 2.69
CA ALA A 202 -7.61 -15.39 1.78
C ALA A 202 -6.63 -16.54 1.46
N ALA A 203 -7.10 -17.77 1.47
CA ALA A 203 -6.34 -18.92 0.99
C ALA A 203 -6.36 -18.99 -0.55
N TYR A 204 -5.27 -19.41 -1.19
CA TYR A 204 -5.16 -19.50 -2.65
C TYR A 204 -4.26 -20.68 -3.10
#